data_1840baff490eba5159146a6896a87d0a
#
_entry.id   1840baff490eba5159146a6896a87d0a
#
_cell.length_a   1.000
_cell.length_b   1.000
_cell.length_c   1.000
_cell.angle_alpha   90.00
_cell.angle_beta   90.00
_cell.angle_gamma   90.00
#
_symmetry.space_group_name_H-M   'P 1'
#
loop_
_entity.id
_entity.type
_entity.pdbx_description
1 polymer ?
#
loop_
_entity_poly.entity_id
_entity_poly.type
_entity_poly.pdbx_seq_one_letter_code
_entity_poly.pdbx_strand_id
1 'polypeptide(L)'
;MNLLRKILFTTLLLVFAAVLGLYFSGNMHLLKAIKNTYLVGKTGPTIDDYHKFINRAVETNQPKPLSSYTEPPEVYLTPEEENLFKKWETSAFVILQDGKMLFEKYWDNYSDESLTNSFSMAKSFTCCALVLPSKKERLNLLISLLAAFT
;
A
#
# COMPACT_ATOMS: atom_id res chain seq x y z
N MET A 1 -47.69 -11.07 13.73
CA MET A 1 -46.43 -10.51 13.20
C MET A 1 -45.81 -11.55 12.31
N ASN A 2 -45.68 -11.28 11.00
CA ASN A 2 -45.27 -12.26 9.99
C ASN A 2 -43.86 -12.77 10.29
N LEU A 3 -43.59 -14.04 10.02
CA LEU A 3 -42.29 -14.71 10.23
C LEU A 3 -41.10 -13.88 9.69
N LEU A 4 -41.25 -13.34 8.50
CA LEU A 4 -40.27 -12.46 7.85
C LEU A 4 -39.91 -11.22 8.73
N ARG A 5 -40.91 -10.63 9.36
CA ARG A 5 -40.74 -9.44 10.22
C ARG A 5 -40.02 -9.80 11.53
N LYS A 6 -40.23 -11.00 12.06
CA LYS A 6 -39.51 -11.52 13.24
C LYS A 6 -38.05 -11.78 12.89
N ILE A 7 -37.78 -12.43 11.73
CA ILE A 7 -36.42 -12.71 11.26
C ILE A 7 -35.64 -11.39 11.05
N LEU A 8 -36.26 -10.43 10.35
CA LEU A 8 -35.63 -9.13 10.12
C LEU A 8 -35.28 -8.41 11.43
N PHE A 9 -36.20 -8.39 12.37
CA PHE A 9 -36.00 -7.73 13.68
C PHE A 9 -34.89 -8.41 14.49
N THR A 10 -34.89 -9.76 14.56
CA THR A 10 -33.80 -10.50 15.25
C THR A 10 -32.45 -10.30 14.60
N THR A 11 -32.36 -10.29 13.26
CA THR A 11 -31.10 -10.02 12.55
C THR A 11 -30.59 -8.60 12.84
N LEU A 12 -31.48 -7.61 12.83
CA LEU A 12 -31.10 -6.23 13.13
C LEU A 12 -30.60 -6.09 14.58
N LEU A 13 -31.26 -6.75 15.52
CA LEU A 13 -30.86 -6.76 16.93
C LEU A 13 -29.48 -7.40 17.12
N LEU A 14 -29.20 -8.51 16.45
CA LEU A 14 -27.91 -9.19 16.50
C LEU A 14 -26.79 -8.32 15.91
N VAL A 15 -27.04 -7.66 14.77
CA VAL A 15 -26.07 -6.71 14.18
C VAL A 15 -25.81 -5.56 15.12
N PHE A 16 -26.85 -4.99 15.72
CA PHE A 16 -26.72 -3.89 16.69
C PHE A 16 -25.90 -4.32 17.92
N ALA A 17 -26.19 -5.50 18.48
CA ALA A 17 -25.44 -6.05 19.60
C ALA A 17 -23.95 -6.30 19.23
N ALA A 18 -23.68 -6.80 18.03
CA ALA A 18 -22.31 -6.98 17.54
C ALA A 18 -21.56 -5.65 17.42
N VAL A 19 -22.20 -4.61 16.88
CA VAL A 19 -21.59 -3.26 16.78
C VAL A 19 -21.30 -2.69 18.16
N LEU A 20 -22.23 -2.82 19.11
CA LEU A 20 -22.02 -2.41 20.50
C LEU A 20 -20.86 -3.18 21.15
N GLY A 21 -20.78 -4.48 20.93
CA GLY A 21 -19.69 -5.32 21.41
C GLY A 21 -18.33 -4.84 20.89
N LEU A 22 -18.23 -4.52 19.61
CA LEU A 22 -17.03 -3.95 19.00
C LEU A 22 -16.68 -2.57 19.55
N TYR A 23 -17.69 -1.75 19.84
CA TYR A 23 -17.50 -0.42 20.44
C TYR A 23 -16.89 -0.54 21.85
N PHE A 24 -17.49 -1.34 22.73
CA PHE A 24 -17.03 -1.48 24.11
C PHE A 24 -15.70 -2.27 24.24
N SER A 25 -15.39 -3.15 23.29
CA SER A 25 -14.11 -3.88 23.25
C SER A 25 -12.94 -3.07 22.66
N GLY A 26 -13.18 -1.83 22.20
CA GLY A 26 -12.16 -0.99 21.56
C GLY A 26 -11.80 -1.41 20.12
N ASN A 27 -12.53 -2.37 19.54
CA ASN A 27 -12.24 -2.94 18.22
C ASN A 27 -12.94 -2.21 17.06
N MET A 28 -13.15 -0.90 17.19
CA MET A 28 -13.80 -0.08 16.14
C MET A 28 -13.05 -0.11 14.79
N HIS A 29 -11.76 -0.43 14.80
CA HIS A 29 -10.97 -0.59 13.58
C HIS A 29 -11.52 -1.68 12.64
N LEU A 30 -12.20 -2.72 13.18
CA LEU A 30 -12.85 -3.75 12.36
C LEU A 30 -14.03 -3.20 11.56
N LEU A 31 -14.85 -2.32 12.17
CA LEU A 31 -15.94 -1.64 11.45
C LEU A 31 -15.40 -0.69 10.38
N LYS A 32 -14.29 0.00 10.67
CA LYS A 32 -13.61 0.86 9.70
C LYS A 32 -13.07 0.04 8.52
N ALA A 33 -12.51 -1.15 8.78
CA ALA A 33 -12.06 -2.08 7.75
C ALA A 33 -13.22 -2.54 6.87
N ILE A 34 -14.35 -2.98 7.45
CA ILE A 34 -15.55 -3.39 6.71
C ILE A 34 -16.07 -2.25 5.84
N LYS A 35 -16.15 -1.03 6.40
CA LYS A 35 -16.59 0.16 5.66
C LYS A 35 -15.71 0.45 4.45
N ASN A 36 -14.39 0.37 4.63
CA ASN A 36 -13.42 0.74 3.58
C ASN A 36 -13.20 -0.34 2.52
N THR A 37 -13.70 -1.55 2.73
CA THR A 37 -13.60 -2.68 1.80
C THR A 37 -14.98 -3.12 1.31
N TYR A 38 -15.68 -3.92 2.08
CA TYR A 38 -16.92 -4.57 1.64
C TYR A 38 -18.06 -3.60 1.30
N LEU A 39 -18.25 -2.52 2.07
CA LEU A 39 -19.33 -1.56 1.80
C LEU A 39 -19.06 -0.68 0.56
N VAL A 40 -17.83 -0.66 0.05
CA VAL A 40 -17.48 0.01 -1.21
C VAL A 40 -17.27 -0.98 -2.36
N GLY A 41 -17.71 -2.23 -2.18
CA GLY A 41 -17.66 -3.26 -3.22
C GLY A 41 -16.27 -3.84 -3.49
N LYS A 42 -15.31 -3.63 -2.59
CA LYS A 42 -13.95 -4.17 -2.69
C LYS A 42 -13.80 -5.44 -1.85
N THR A 43 -13.02 -6.41 -2.32
CA THR A 43 -12.70 -7.63 -1.59
C THR A 43 -11.50 -7.48 -0.65
N GLY A 44 -10.73 -6.40 -0.79
CA GLY A 44 -9.55 -6.09 0.01
C GLY A 44 -9.02 -4.68 -0.25
N PRO A 45 -7.94 -4.27 0.42
CA PRO A 45 -7.28 -2.99 0.15
C PRO A 45 -6.59 -3.01 -1.22
N THR A 46 -6.48 -1.85 -1.85
CA THR A 46 -5.79 -1.64 -3.13
C THR A 46 -4.57 -0.73 -2.95
N ILE A 47 -3.70 -0.68 -3.95
CA ILE A 47 -2.53 0.21 -3.94
C ILE A 47 -2.93 1.69 -3.84
N ASP A 48 -4.12 2.05 -4.34
CA ASP A 48 -4.64 3.42 -4.33
C ASP A 48 -5.27 3.84 -3.00
N ASP A 49 -5.40 2.94 -2.05
CA ASP A 49 -6.03 3.23 -0.76
C ASP A 49 -5.09 3.97 0.22
N TYR A 50 -3.89 4.41 -0.24
CA TYR A 50 -2.91 5.12 0.59
C TYR A 50 -3.50 6.35 1.30
N HIS A 51 -4.44 7.06 0.67
CA HIS A 51 -5.12 8.23 1.23
C HIS A 51 -6.06 7.91 2.42
N LYS A 52 -6.40 6.63 2.62
CA LYS A 52 -7.22 6.18 3.78
C LYS A 52 -6.40 6.00 5.06
N PHE A 53 -5.08 6.06 4.96
CA PHE A 53 -4.15 5.91 6.04
C PHE A 53 -3.49 7.25 6.40
N ILE A 54 -2.95 7.34 7.60
CA ILE A 54 -2.15 8.50 8.00
C ILE A 54 -0.80 8.39 7.28
N ASN A 55 -0.53 9.33 6.37
CA ASN A 55 0.73 9.40 5.66
C ASN A 55 1.68 10.36 6.39
N ARG A 56 2.95 9.97 6.49
CA ARG A 56 4.01 10.81 7.07
C ARG A 56 5.12 10.97 6.04
N ALA A 57 5.55 12.22 5.85
CA ALA A 57 6.73 12.49 5.03
C ALA A 57 7.99 12.15 5.85
N VAL A 58 8.91 11.43 5.21
CA VAL A 58 10.24 11.17 5.75
C VAL A 58 11.21 12.13 5.06
N GLU A 59 11.73 13.09 5.81
CA GLU A 59 12.70 14.04 5.30
C GLU A 59 14.07 13.38 5.07
N THR A 60 14.71 13.70 3.98
CA THR A 60 16.06 13.26 3.66
C THR A 60 17.03 14.43 3.77
N ASN A 61 18.07 14.28 4.60
CA ASN A 61 19.09 15.33 4.74
C ASN A 61 19.92 15.55 3.47
N GLN A 62 20.12 14.51 2.67
CA GLN A 62 20.91 14.54 1.45
C GLN A 62 20.20 13.64 0.40
N PRO A 63 19.23 14.17 -0.33
CA PRO A 63 18.60 13.40 -1.39
C PRO A 63 19.63 13.06 -2.48
N LYS A 64 19.71 11.79 -2.84
CA LYS A 64 20.51 11.30 -3.97
C LYS A 64 19.55 10.75 -5.01
N PRO A 65 19.08 11.57 -5.96
CA PRO A 65 18.25 11.10 -7.03
C PRO A 65 19.02 10.07 -7.86
N LEU A 66 18.30 9.10 -8.42
CA LEU A 66 18.88 8.18 -9.38
C LEU A 66 19.34 8.97 -10.60
N SER A 67 20.59 8.75 -11.02
CA SER A 67 21.08 9.33 -12.25
C SER A 67 20.48 8.60 -13.46
N SER A 68 20.20 9.34 -14.52
CA SER A 68 19.83 8.75 -15.82
C SER A 68 21.06 8.61 -16.70
N TYR A 69 20.95 7.79 -17.73
CA TYR A 69 21.97 7.74 -18.76
C TYR A 69 21.93 9.03 -19.59
N THR A 70 23.09 9.55 -19.98
CA THR A 70 23.18 10.71 -20.86
C THR A 70 22.68 10.34 -22.28
N GLU A 71 23.01 9.13 -22.70
CA GLU A 71 22.56 8.50 -23.95
C GLU A 71 22.04 7.10 -23.57
N PRO A 72 20.75 6.98 -23.19
CA PRO A 72 20.22 5.68 -22.81
C PRO A 72 20.17 4.76 -24.04
N PRO A 73 20.53 3.50 -23.92
CA PRO A 73 20.25 2.53 -24.95
C PRO A 73 18.73 2.46 -25.17
N GLU A 74 18.32 2.32 -26.43
CA GLU A 74 16.91 2.19 -26.76
C GLU A 74 16.35 0.90 -26.15
N VAL A 75 15.44 1.04 -25.21
CA VAL A 75 14.73 -0.07 -24.58
C VAL A 75 13.26 0.02 -24.99
N TYR A 76 12.75 -1.03 -25.60
CA TYR A 76 11.36 -1.15 -26.00
C TYR A 76 10.73 -2.37 -25.34
N LEU A 77 9.48 -2.23 -24.96
CA LEU A 77 8.66 -3.38 -24.62
C LEU A 77 8.03 -3.94 -25.91
N THR A 78 8.11 -5.23 -26.08
CA THR A 78 7.41 -5.92 -27.16
C THR A 78 5.90 -5.87 -26.93
N PRO A 79 5.07 -6.04 -27.98
CA PRO A 79 3.61 -6.10 -27.81
C PRO A 79 3.17 -7.21 -26.83
N GLU A 80 3.89 -8.33 -26.75
CA GLU A 80 3.63 -9.43 -25.83
C GLU A 80 3.90 -9.00 -24.39
N GLU A 81 5.02 -8.31 -24.12
CA GLU A 81 5.36 -7.78 -22.79
C GLU A 81 4.35 -6.70 -22.37
N GLU A 82 3.97 -5.81 -23.27
CA GLU A 82 2.90 -4.82 -23.01
C GLU A 82 1.58 -5.46 -22.59
N ASN A 83 1.16 -6.50 -23.30
CA ASN A 83 -0.04 -7.25 -22.97
C ASN A 83 0.07 -7.97 -21.63
N LEU A 84 1.26 -8.47 -21.30
CA LEU A 84 1.54 -9.12 -20.02
C LEU A 84 1.41 -8.12 -18.86
N PHE A 85 2.02 -6.94 -18.98
CA PHE A 85 1.93 -5.88 -17.96
C PHE A 85 0.48 -5.40 -17.78
N LYS A 86 -0.27 -5.19 -18.86
CA LYS A 86 -1.69 -4.85 -18.80
C LYS A 86 -2.53 -5.94 -18.13
N LYS A 87 -2.28 -7.21 -18.45
CA LYS A 87 -2.97 -8.35 -17.83
C LYS A 87 -2.74 -8.42 -16.32
N TRP A 88 -1.58 -7.98 -15.84
CA TRP A 88 -1.24 -7.96 -14.43
C TRP A 88 -1.57 -6.62 -13.75
N GLU A 89 -2.26 -5.73 -14.44
CA GLU A 89 -2.63 -4.40 -13.92
C GLU A 89 -1.41 -3.66 -13.36
N THR A 90 -0.28 -3.74 -14.10
CA THR A 90 0.98 -3.11 -13.70
C THR A 90 0.86 -1.61 -13.76
N SER A 91 1.15 -0.92 -12.68
CA SER A 91 1.06 0.54 -12.58
C SER A 91 2.34 1.24 -13.02
N ALA A 92 3.50 0.63 -12.73
CA ALA A 92 4.81 1.18 -13.07
C ALA A 92 5.83 0.06 -13.32
N PHE A 93 6.76 0.27 -14.22
CA PHE A 93 7.89 -0.61 -14.49
C PHE A 93 9.15 0.20 -14.71
N VAL A 94 10.19 -0.09 -13.93
CA VAL A 94 11.47 0.61 -13.96
C VAL A 94 12.60 -0.39 -14.09
N ILE A 95 13.54 -0.11 -14.98
CA ILE A 95 14.79 -0.89 -15.10
C ILE A 95 15.94 0.00 -14.63
N LEU A 96 16.68 -0.52 -13.67
CA LEU A 96 17.95 0.08 -13.22
C LEU A 96 19.12 -0.80 -13.66
N GLN A 97 20.13 -0.17 -14.21
CA GLN A 97 21.39 -0.81 -14.55
C GLN A 97 22.56 0.04 -14.04
N ASP A 98 23.48 -0.56 -13.32
CA ASP A 98 24.66 0.10 -12.73
C ASP A 98 24.31 1.35 -11.89
N GLY A 99 23.17 1.29 -11.17
CA GLY A 99 22.69 2.39 -10.34
C GLY A 99 22.09 3.58 -11.12
N LYS A 100 21.90 3.44 -12.44
CA LYS A 100 21.27 4.44 -13.30
C LYS A 100 19.94 3.94 -13.81
N MET A 101 19.01 4.88 -14.01
CA MET A 101 17.70 4.58 -14.60
C MET A 101 17.88 4.37 -16.12
N LEU A 102 17.56 3.17 -16.59
CA LEU A 102 17.66 2.77 -17.98
C LEU A 102 16.33 2.92 -18.70
N PHE A 103 15.23 2.54 -18.04
CA PHE A 103 13.88 2.56 -18.60
C PHE A 103 12.88 2.81 -17.50
N GLU A 104 11.84 3.56 -17.83
CA GLU A 104 10.74 3.90 -16.93
C GLU A 104 9.45 4.01 -17.74
N LYS A 105 8.39 3.34 -17.26
CA LYS A 105 7.08 3.36 -17.90
C LYS A 105 5.97 3.23 -16.88
N TYR A 106 4.88 3.95 -17.12
CA TYR A 106 3.67 3.99 -16.29
C TYR A 106 2.43 3.66 -17.12
N TRP A 107 1.41 3.12 -16.46
CA TRP A 107 0.09 2.82 -17.03
C TRP A 107 -1.00 3.45 -16.17
N ASP A 108 -2.21 3.52 -16.68
CA ASP A 108 -3.45 3.86 -15.96
C ASP A 108 -3.38 5.16 -15.14
N ASN A 109 -2.82 6.22 -15.72
CA ASN A 109 -2.65 7.54 -15.09
C ASN A 109 -1.67 7.58 -13.90
N TYR A 110 -0.85 6.56 -13.68
CA TYR A 110 0.27 6.63 -12.76
C TYR A 110 1.45 7.43 -13.35
N SER A 111 2.28 7.97 -12.49
CA SER A 111 3.49 8.72 -12.80
C SER A 111 4.57 8.48 -11.75
N ASP A 112 5.72 9.09 -11.91
CA ASP A 112 6.81 9.12 -10.92
C ASP A 112 6.40 9.79 -9.59
N GLU A 113 5.39 10.66 -9.60
CA GLU A 113 4.84 11.32 -8.42
C GLU A 113 3.71 10.53 -7.74
N SER A 114 3.27 9.42 -8.32
CA SER A 114 2.14 8.65 -7.78
C SER A 114 2.50 7.99 -6.45
N LEU A 115 1.62 8.15 -5.47
CA LEU A 115 1.73 7.51 -4.16
C LEU A 115 0.86 6.26 -4.10
N THR A 116 1.43 5.18 -3.59
CA THR A 116 0.74 3.90 -3.46
C THR A 116 1.00 3.25 -2.12
N ASN A 117 0.11 2.32 -1.71
CA ASN A 117 0.38 1.47 -0.57
C ASN A 117 1.52 0.49 -0.88
N SER A 118 2.49 0.40 0.02
CA SER A 118 3.66 -0.47 -0.13
C SER A 118 3.37 -1.95 0.15
N PHE A 119 2.30 -2.25 0.89
CA PHE A 119 1.99 -3.61 1.36
C PHE A 119 3.22 -4.36 1.91
N SER A 120 3.45 -5.58 1.43
CA SER A 120 4.59 -6.40 1.86
C SER A 120 5.96 -5.88 1.44
N MET A 121 6.05 -4.91 0.54
CA MET A 121 7.31 -4.27 0.18
C MET A 121 7.95 -3.57 1.40
N ALA A 122 7.15 -3.10 2.35
CA ALA A 122 7.64 -2.55 3.63
C ALA A 122 8.55 -3.55 4.40
N LYS A 123 8.37 -4.86 4.21
CA LYS A 123 9.23 -5.88 4.82
C LYS A 123 10.66 -5.82 4.29
N SER A 124 10.85 -5.47 3.03
CA SER A 124 12.19 -5.31 2.43
C SER A 124 12.93 -4.14 3.08
N PHE A 125 12.26 -3.02 3.36
CA PHE A 125 12.86 -1.92 4.10
C PHE A 125 13.24 -2.34 5.53
N THR A 126 12.41 -3.11 6.20
CA THR A 126 12.72 -3.65 7.54
C THR A 126 13.94 -4.56 7.50
N CYS A 127 14.04 -5.45 6.49
CA CYS A 127 15.22 -6.30 6.30
C CYS A 127 16.48 -5.47 6.06
N CYS A 128 16.44 -4.45 5.19
CA CYS A 128 17.56 -3.56 4.95
C CYS A 128 18.00 -2.85 6.23
N ALA A 129 17.05 -2.39 7.05
CA ALA A 129 17.32 -1.77 8.33
C ALA A 129 18.08 -2.70 9.30
N LEU A 130 17.78 -4.00 9.27
CA LEU A 130 18.46 -5.00 10.13
C LEU A 130 19.90 -5.29 9.69
N VAL A 131 20.24 -5.05 8.43
CA VAL A 131 21.57 -5.30 7.85
C VAL A 131 22.54 -4.12 8.05
N LEU A 132 22.06 -2.94 8.46
CA LEU A 132 22.91 -1.79 8.69
C LEU A 132 24.03 -2.06 9.70
N PRO A 133 25.26 -1.53 9.47
CA PRO A 133 26.45 -1.94 10.21
C PRO A 133 26.44 -1.55 11.69
N SER A 134 25.80 -0.47 12.09
CA SER A 134 25.79 -0.03 13.49
C SER A 134 24.50 -0.39 14.22
N LYS A 135 24.64 -0.90 15.46
CA LYS A 135 23.51 -1.23 16.33
C LYS A 135 22.63 0.00 16.63
N LYS A 136 23.24 1.19 16.73
CA LYS A 136 22.55 2.45 16.99
C LYS A 136 21.72 2.91 15.78
N GLU A 137 22.28 2.80 14.59
CA GLU A 137 21.58 3.14 13.34
C GLU A 137 20.41 2.18 13.07
N ARG A 138 20.60 0.87 13.31
CA ARG A 138 19.52 -0.13 13.22
C ARG A 138 18.36 0.21 14.16
N LEU A 139 18.66 0.55 15.40
CA LEU A 139 17.64 0.88 16.40
C LEU A 139 16.89 2.17 16.03
N ASN A 140 17.58 3.19 15.59
CA ASN A 140 16.98 4.46 15.18
C ASN A 140 16.08 4.27 13.96
N LEU A 141 16.52 3.49 12.97
CA LEU A 141 15.70 3.21 11.78
C LEU A 141 14.48 2.36 12.12
N LEU A 142 14.62 1.34 12.98
CA LEU A 142 13.48 0.55 13.46
C LEU A 142 12.47 1.40 14.22
N ILE A 143 12.93 2.30 15.09
CA ILE A 143 12.05 3.22 15.83
C ILE A 143 11.32 4.14 14.85
N SER A 144 12.01 4.70 13.86
CA SER A 144 11.39 5.58 12.85
C SER A 144 10.38 4.84 11.97
N LEU A 145 10.68 3.60 11.59
CA LEU A 145 9.75 2.75 10.84
C LEU A 145 8.51 2.40 11.69
N LEU A 146 8.69 1.99 12.94
CA LEU A 146 7.57 1.69 13.85
C LEU A 146 6.70 2.93 14.07
N ALA A 147 7.32 4.10 14.27
CA ALA A 147 6.58 5.36 14.41
C ALA A 147 5.85 5.80 13.14
N ALA A 148 6.21 5.29 11.97
CA ALA A 148 5.49 5.53 10.72
C ALA A 148 4.23 4.66 10.57
N PHE A 149 4.12 3.57 11.35
CA PHE A 149 2.98 2.63 11.31
C PHE A 149 2.00 2.80 12.48
N THR A 150 2.28 3.69 13.43
CA THR A 150 1.38 4.07 14.53
C THR A 150 0.71 5.42 14.28
#